data_e0a81116853c08a56a76228ea0170e65
#
_entry.id   e0a81116853c08a56a76228ea0170e65
#
_cell.length_a   1.000
_cell.length_b   1.000
_cell.length_c   1.000
_cell.angle_alpha   90.00
_cell.angle_beta   90.00
_cell.angle_gamma   90.00
#
_symmetry.space_group_name_H-M   'P 1'
#
loop_
_entity.id
_entity.type
_entity.pdbx_description
1 polymer ?
#
loop_
_entity_poly.entity_id
_entity_poly.type
_entity_poly.pdbx_seq_one_letter_code
_entity_poly.pdbx_strand_id
1 'polypeptide(L)'
;MDFYLKLDPMIINKARQIKLLMMDVDGVLCDGLLHYYPNQETPGKNFFVRDGLGLVMVRQMGLQTAIITGRDDKVVAKRAEELKINHYVAGVQDKAVAWHMLSEQTNFKANECAYIADDLIDLPILGKVGLAIAVQDAHPMLFPYCDYTTQAQGGKGAVLSLIHI
;
A
#
# COMPACT_ATOMS: atom_id res chain seq x y z
N MET A 1 -17.19 -24.37 -3.10
CA MET A 1 -16.96 -23.06 -3.76
C MET A 1 -15.58 -22.62 -3.31
N ASP A 2 -14.55 -23.01 -4.09
CA ASP A 2 -13.15 -22.72 -3.74
C ASP A 2 -12.87 -21.23 -3.94
N PHE A 3 -13.02 -20.47 -2.88
CA PHE A 3 -12.64 -19.06 -2.82
C PHE A 3 -11.13 -18.84 -2.82
N TYR A 4 -10.35 -19.90 -2.71
CA TYR A 4 -8.90 -19.82 -2.80
C TYR A 4 -8.54 -19.72 -4.27
N LEU A 5 -8.23 -18.51 -4.72
CA LEU A 5 -7.46 -18.29 -5.93
C LEU A 5 -6.28 -19.27 -5.89
N LYS A 6 -6.05 -19.98 -6.98
CA LYS A 6 -4.83 -20.77 -7.15
C LYS A 6 -3.67 -19.77 -7.30
N LEU A 7 -3.24 -19.22 -6.16
CA LEU A 7 -2.06 -18.37 -6.11
C LEU A 7 -0.83 -19.23 -6.40
N ASP A 8 0.12 -18.64 -7.10
CA ASP A 8 1.42 -19.24 -7.29
C ASP A 8 2.03 -19.59 -5.92
N PRO A 9 2.48 -20.83 -5.68
CA PRO A 9 3.14 -21.21 -4.43
C PRO A 9 4.31 -20.29 -4.04
N MET A 10 4.97 -19.70 -5.02
CA MET A 10 6.05 -18.73 -4.79
C MET A 10 5.52 -17.46 -4.12
N ILE A 11 4.37 -16.95 -4.56
CA ILE A 11 3.73 -15.76 -3.95
C ILE A 11 3.32 -16.07 -2.51
N ILE A 12 2.71 -17.23 -2.27
CA ILE A 12 2.32 -17.67 -0.92
C ILE A 12 3.56 -17.74 0.00
N ASN A 13 4.68 -18.29 -0.50
CA ASN A 13 5.91 -18.37 0.29
C ASN A 13 6.51 -17.00 0.62
N LYS A 14 6.45 -16.05 -0.31
CA LYS A 14 6.85 -14.66 -0.06
C LYS A 14 5.91 -14.01 0.97
N ALA A 15 4.59 -14.13 0.80
CA ALA A 15 3.59 -13.54 1.68
C ALA A 15 3.74 -13.99 3.13
N ARG A 16 4.05 -15.27 3.37
CA ARG A 16 4.29 -15.82 4.72
C ARG A 16 5.47 -15.18 5.47
N GLN A 17 6.40 -14.56 4.76
CA GLN A 17 7.56 -13.90 5.37
C GLN A 17 7.28 -12.44 5.73
N ILE A 18 6.18 -11.87 5.23
CA ILE A 18 5.87 -10.46 5.39
C ILE A 18 5.48 -10.16 6.84
N LYS A 19 6.11 -9.11 7.37
CA LYS A 19 5.84 -8.55 8.69
C LYS A 19 5.39 -7.09 8.61
N LEU A 20 5.72 -6.41 7.50
CA LEU A 20 5.37 -5.01 7.24
C LEU A 20 4.69 -4.90 5.87
N LEU A 21 3.43 -4.48 5.87
CA LEU A 21 2.70 -4.10 4.65
C LEU A 21 2.78 -2.59 4.48
N MET A 22 3.46 -2.15 3.45
CA MET A 22 3.58 -0.75 3.08
C MET A 22 2.74 -0.45 1.84
N MET A 23 2.25 0.77 1.72
CA MET A 23 1.39 1.17 0.61
C MET A 23 1.56 2.64 0.24
N ASP A 24 1.37 2.94 -1.03
CA ASP A 24 1.07 4.29 -1.47
C ASP A 24 -0.38 4.67 -1.10
N VAL A 25 -0.77 5.90 -1.34
CA VAL A 25 -2.10 6.43 -1.04
C VAL A 25 -2.91 6.68 -2.30
N ASP A 26 -2.43 7.57 -3.15
CA ASP A 26 -3.16 8.01 -4.33
C ASP A 26 -3.12 6.92 -5.40
N GLY A 27 -4.28 6.36 -5.76
CA GLY A 27 -4.36 5.20 -6.66
C GLY A 27 -4.21 3.83 -5.97
N VAL A 28 -3.94 3.77 -4.67
CA VAL A 28 -3.85 2.53 -3.89
C VAL A 28 -4.88 2.49 -2.76
N LEU A 29 -4.70 3.34 -1.74
CA LEU A 29 -5.61 3.41 -0.58
C LEU A 29 -6.85 4.27 -0.88
N CYS A 30 -6.74 5.20 -1.81
CA CYS A 30 -7.85 5.96 -2.39
C CYS A 30 -7.87 5.80 -3.92
N ASP A 31 -8.90 6.31 -4.57
CA ASP A 31 -9.12 6.18 -6.03
C ASP A 31 -8.24 7.09 -6.89
N GLY A 32 -7.31 7.84 -6.27
CA GLY A 32 -6.43 8.77 -6.97
C GLY A 32 -7.10 10.08 -7.43
N LEU A 33 -8.40 10.25 -7.20
CA LEU A 33 -9.14 11.46 -7.57
C LEU A 33 -8.98 12.54 -6.50
N LEU A 34 -8.77 13.78 -6.94
CA LEU A 34 -8.69 14.95 -6.10
C LEU A 34 -9.96 15.79 -6.25
N HIS A 35 -10.68 16.01 -5.16
CA HIS A 35 -11.91 16.79 -5.12
C HIS A 35 -11.62 18.19 -4.57
N TYR A 36 -11.61 19.18 -5.45
CA TYR A 36 -11.41 20.57 -5.07
C TYR A 36 -12.76 21.24 -4.73
N TYR A 37 -12.87 21.78 -3.55
CA TYR A 37 -14.06 22.51 -3.10
C TYR A 37 -13.71 23.99 -2.82
N PRO A 38 -14.60 24.93 -3.16
CA PRO A 38 -14.44 26.31 -2.74
C PRO A 38 -14.28 26.38 -1.21
N ASN A 39 -13.33 27.18 -0.73
CA ASN A 39 -13.05 27.38 0.71
C ASN A 39 -12.41 26.18 1.45
N GLN A 40 -11.91 25.17 0.77
CA GLN A 40 -11.07 24.15 1.37
C GLN A 40 -9.61 24.30 0.92
N GLU A 41 -8.69 24.31 1.88
CA GLU A 41 -7.24 24.45 1.60
C GLU A 41 -6.64 23.18 0.95
N THR A 42 -7.20 22.02 1.25
CA THR A 42 -6.71 20.74 0.74
C THR A 42 -7.83 19.99 0.00
N PRO A 43 -7.54 19.31 -1.10
CA PRO A 43 -8.53 18.53 -1.82
C PRO A 43 -9.03 17.36 -0.97
N GLY A 44 -10.30 17.00 -1.13
CA GLY A 44 -10.87 15.77 -0.59
C GLY A 44 -10.39 14.54 -1.37
N LYS A 45 -10.43 13.37 -0.71
CA LYS A 45 -10.11 12.07 -1.29
C LYS A 45 -11.16 11.04 -0.88
N ASN A 46 -11.38 10.03 -1.71
CA ASN A 46 -12.31 8.93 -1.45
C ASN A 46 -11.55 7.71 -0.93
N PHE A 47 -11.83 7.29 0.30
CA PHE A 47 -11.31 6.05 0.86
C PHE A 47 -12.37 4.95 0.85
N PHE A 48 -11.99 3.75 0.44
CA PHE A 48 -12.88 2.61 0.46
C PHE A 48 -12.92 1.99 1.86
N VAL A 49 -14.11 1.93 2.45
CA VAL A 49 -14.28 1.46 3.85
C VAL A 49 -13.74 0.04 4.05
N ARG A 50 -13.92 -0.84 3.06
CA ARG A 50 -13.48 -2.24 3.15
C ARG A 50 -11.95 -2.38 3.16
N ASP A 51 -11.20 -1.51 2.50
CA ASP A 51 -9.73 -1.50 2.60
C ASP A 51 -9.30 -1.15 4.02
N GLY A 52 -10.00 -0.21 4.66
CA GLY A 52 -9.78 0.09 6.07
C GLY A 52 -10.03 -1.11 6.99
N LEU A 53 -11.10 -1.88 6.76
CA LEU A 53 -11.34 -3.13 7.49
C LEU A 53 -10.21 -4.12 7.26
N GLY A 54 -9.73 -4.25 6.03
CA GLY A 54 -8.59 -5.09 5.68
C GLY A 54 -7.35 -4.76 6.50
N LEU A 55 -6.99 -3.48 6.60
CA LEU A 55 -5.84 -3.03 7.40
C LEU A 55 -6.00 -3.32 8.89
N VAL A 56 -7.22 -3.19 9.42
CA VAL A 56 -7.50 -3.59 10.81
C VAL A 56 -7.27 -5.09 11.02
N MET A 57 -7.72 -5.94 10.08
CA MET A 57 -7.53 -7.39 10.15
C MET A 57 -6.05 -7.77 10.06
N VAL A 58 -5.31 -7.21 9.10
CA VAL A 58 -3.85 -7.42 8.94
C VAL A 58 -3.12 -7.11 10.25
N ARG A 59 -3.44 -6.00 10.88
CA ARG A 59 -2.85 -5.62 12.18
C ARG A 59 -3.21 -6.60 13.30
N GLN A 60 -4.46 -7.07 13.34
CA GLN A 60 -4.88 -8.09 14.33
C GLN A 60 -4.14 -9.42 14.16
N MET A 61 -3.69 -9.72 12.93
CA MET A 61 -2.84 -10.87 12.62
C MET A 61 -1.36 -10.65 12.99
N GLY A 62 -1.01 -9.46 13.51
CA GLY A 62 0.34 -9.15 13.97
C GLY A 62 1.25 -8.50 12.93
N LEU A 63 0.76 -8.18 11.73
CA LEU A 63 1.53 -7.42 10.75
C LEU A 63 1.51 -5.93 11.11
N GLN A 64 2.64 -5.27 10.88
CA GLN A 64 2.68 -3.81 10.90
C GLN A 64 2.27 -3.25 9.54
N THR A 65 1.78 -2.01 9.55
CA THR A 65 1.34 -1.30 8.35
C THR A 65 2.06 0.04 8.23
N ALA A 66 2.37 0.43 7.00
CA ALA A 66 2.98 1.73 6.73
C ALA A 66 2.34 2.41 5.52
N ILE A 67 2.25 3.72 5.58
CA ILE A 67 1.91 4.57 4.43
C ILE A 67 3.16 5.34 4.02
N ILE A 68 3.44 5.37 2.72
CA ILE A 68 4.51 6.17 2.11
C ILE A 68 3.89 7.00 0.99
N THR A 69 3.77 8.31 1.18
CA THR A 69 3.16 9.21 0.20
C THR A 69 4.02 10.45 -0.05
N GLY A 70 4.08 10.88 -1.31
CA GLY A 70 4.76 12.13 -1.69
C GLY A 70 4.01 13.39 -1.26
N ARG A 71 2.74 13.28 -0.87
CA ARG A 71 1.89 14.40 -0.45
C ARG A 71 1.75 14.45 1.06
N ASP A 72 1.70 15.65 1.61
CA ASP A 72 1.38 15.87 3.03
C ASP A 72 -0.05 16.40 3.13
N ASP A 73 -1.00 15.48 3.11
CA ASP A 73 -2.43 15.77 3.12
C ASP A 73 -3.04 15.50 4.50
N LYS A 74 -3.66 16.50 5.11
CA LYS A 74 -4.34 16.38 6.43
C LYS A 74 -5.41 15.29 6.45
N VAL A 75 -6.12 15.07 5.32
CA VAL A 75 -7.15 14.02 5.22
C VAL A 75 -6.54 12.62 5.25
N VAL A 76 -5.36 12.45 4.65
CA VAL A 76 -4.61 11.18 4.68
C VAL A 76 -4.06 10.92 6.08
N ALA A 77 -3.48 11.94 6.72
CA ALA A 77 -2.98 11.84 8.10
C ALA A 77 -4.10 11.42 9.07
N LYS A 78 -5.28 12.06 8.97
CA LYS A 78 -6.45 11.68 9.76
C LYS A 78 -6.88 10.23 9.49
N ARG A 79 -6.90 9.81 8.22
CA ARG A 79 -7.25 8.43 7.87
C ARG A 79 -6.25 7.41 8.41
N ALA A 80 -4.96 7.72 8.35
CA ALA A 80 -3.90 6.90 8.93
C ALA A 80 -4.06 6.73 10.45
N GLU A 81 -4.41 7.80 11.16
CA GLU A 81 -4.71 7.78 12.61
C GLU A 81 -5.93 6.91 12.92
N GLU A 82 -7.04 7.08 12.21
CA GLU A 82 -8.27 6.27 12.38
C GLU A 82 -7.98 4.77 12.20
N LEU A 83 -7.18 4.41 11.22
CA LEU A 83 -6.79 3.03 10.92
C LEU A 83 -5.65 2.52 11.81
N LYS A 84 -5.08 3.39 12.65
CA LYS A 84 -3.93 3.09 13.52
C LYS A 84 -2.76 2.52 12.73
N ILE A 85 -2.43 3.16 11.61
CA ILE A 85 -1.25 2.82 10.80
C ILE A 85 0.00 2.97 11.68
N ASN A 86 0.89 1.97 11.66
CA ASN A 86 2.05 1.95 12.53
C ASN A 86 3.11 2.99 12.13
N HIS A 87 3.30 3.20 10.82
CA HIS A 87 4.30 4.11 10.28
C HIS A 87 3.69 4.99 9.20
N TYR A 88 3.91 6.29 9.30
CA TYR A 88 3.38 7.28 8.35
C TYR A 88 4.51 8.18 7.85
N VAL A 89 4.87 8.04 6.58
CA VAL A 89 5.90 8.83 5.91
C VAL A 89 5.22 9.63 4.81
N ALA A 90 5.08 10.93 5.01
CA ALA A 90 4.40 11.85 4.10
C ALA A 90 5.30 13.00 3.66
N GLY A 91 5.01 13.60 2.51
CA GLY A 91 5.74 14.75 1.97
C GLY A 91 7.12 14.41 1.39
N VAL A 92 7.47 13.13 1.26
CA VAL A 92 8.75 12.68 0.70
C VAL A 92 8.56 12.29 -0.75
N GLN A 93 9.04 13.12 -1.67
CA GLN A 93 8.88 12.91 -3.11
C GLN A 93 9.72 11.74 -3.63
N ASP A 94 10.91 11.57 -3.09
CA ASP A 94 11.77 10.43 -3.44
C ASP A 94 11.41 9.21 -2.58
N LYS A 95 10.73 8.25 -3.19
CA LYS A 95 10.32 7.01 -2.53
C LYS A 95 11.51 6.15 -2.07
N ALA A 96 12.69 6.29 -2.67
CA ALA A 96 13.89 5.59 -2.20
C ALA A 96 14.36 6.14 -0.85
N VAL A 97 14.28 7.46 -0.67
CA VAL A 97 14.58 8.13 0.61
C VAL A 97 13.57 7.72 1.68
N ALA A 98 12.27 7.75 1.33
CA ALA A 98 11.21 7.33 2.24
C ALA A 98 11.39 5.87 2.71
N TRP A 99 11.75 4.96 1.79
CA TRP A 99 12.09 3.58 2.13
C TRP A 99 13.28 3.49 3.10
N HIS A 100 14.35 4.24 2.84
CA HIS A 100 15.54 4.23 3.69
C HIS A 100 15.20 4.68 5.12
N MET A 101 14.49 5.80 5.25
CA MET A 101 14.02 6.30 6.55
C MET A 101 13.20 5.24 7.31
N LEU A 102 12.27 4.59 6.62
CA LEU A 102 11.41 3.57 7.25
C LEU A 102 12.19 2.31 7.63
N SER A 103 13.12 1.86 6.78
CA SER A 103 13.94 0.67 7.06
C SER A 103 14.84 0.84 8.27
N GLU A 104 15.40 2.04 8.48
CA GLU A 104 16.17 2.36 9.68
C GLU A 104 15.32 2.40 10.96
N GLN A 105 14.07 2.87 10.86
CA GLN A 105 13.17 2.96 12.01
C GLN A 105 12.61 1.60 12.44
N THR A 106 12.36 0.70 11.51
CA THR A 106 11.61 -0.54 11.77
C THR A 106 12.48 -1.75 12.05
N ASN A 107 13.73 -1.74 11.63
CA ASN A 107 14.65 -2.90 11.64
C ASN A 107 14.13 -4.14 10.86
N PHE A 108 13.09 -4.01 10.04
CA PHE A 108 12.64 -5.09 9.17
C PHE A 108 13.59 -5.26 7.98
N LYS A 109 13.86 -6.51 7.65
CA LYS A 109 14.61 -6.84 6.45
C LYS A 109 13.75 -6.60 5.21
N ALA A 110 14.37 -6.29 4.09
CA ALA A 110 13.66 -6.03 2.84
C ALA A 110 12.73 -7.20 2.43
N ASN A 111 13.15 -8.45 2.63
CA ASN A 111 12.33 -9.64 2.35
C ASN A 111 11.16 -9.87 3.33
N GLU A 112 11.09 -9.12 4.42
CA GLU A 112 9.99 -9.12 5.38
C GLU A 112 8.96 -8.02 5.09
N CYS A 113 9.18 -7.22 4.03
CA CYS A 113 8.35 -6.09 3.64
C CYS A 113 7.61 -6.38 2.32
N ALA A 114 6.33 -6.02 2.27
CA ALA A 114 5.55 -5.92 1.05
C ALA A 114 5.25 -4.46 0.74
N TYR A 115 5.18 -4.11 -0.54
CA TYR A 115 4.77 -2.78 -0.99
C TYR A 115 3.72 -2.88 -2.08
N ILE A 116 2.62 -2.14 -1.91
CA ILE A 116 1.56 -2.01 -2.91
C ILE A 116 1.59 -0.62 -3.54
N ALA A 117 1.55 -0.58 -4.87
CA ALA A 117 1.81 0.58 -5.71
C ALA A 117 0.87 0.67 -6.91
N ASP A 118 0.78 1.87 -7.48
CA ASP A 118 0.02 2.13 -8.72
C ASP A 118 0.83 2.84 -9.82
N ASP A 119 1.93 3.55 -9.49
CA ASP A 119 2.60 4.40 -10.48
C ASP A 119 4.14 4.30 -10.44
N LEU A 120 4.79 4.84 -11.46
CA LEU A 120 6.23 4.75 -11.72
C LEU A 120 7.11 5.32 -10.60
N ILE A 121 6.59 6.25 -9.83
CA ILE A 121 7.30 6.83 -8.67
C ILE A 121 7.60 5.79 -7.58
N ASP A 122 6.92 4.64 -7.61
CA ASP A 122 7.06 3.56 -6.64
C ASP A 122 8.14 2.53 -7.00
N LEU A 123 8.64 2.55 -8.24
CA LEU A 123 9.68 1.62 -8.73
C LEU A 123 10.89 1.50 -7.78
N PRO A 124 11.39 2.60 -7.16
CA PRO A 124 12.52 2.51 -6.25
C PRO A 124 12.29 1.63 -5.01
N ILE A 125 11.03 1.45 -4.58
CA ILE A 125 10.68 0.54 -3.48
C ILE A 125 10.39 -0.87 -4.00
N LEU A 126 9.63 -0.99 -5.09
CA LEU A 126 9.25 -2.29 -5.66
C LEU A 126 10.44 -3.19 -5.93
N GLY A 127 11.55 -2.63 -6.40
CA GLY A 127 12.79 -3.38 -6.65
C GLY A 127 13.56 -3.84 -5.40
N LYS A 128 13.13 -3.44 -4.20
CA LYS A 128 13.86 -3.72 -2.95
C LYS A 128 13.10 -4.66 -2.00
N VAL A 129 11.78 -4.66 -2.05
CA VAL A 129 10.95 -5.41 -1.11
C VAL A 129 10.85 -6.90 -1.45
N GLY A 130 10.48 -7.72 -0.47
CA GLY A 130 10.29 -9.16 -0.63
C GLY A 130 9.05 -9.52 -1.43
N LEU A 131 8.00 -8.69 -1.37
CA LEU A 131 6.76 -8.88 -2.13
C LEU A 131 6.33 -7.55 -2.74
N ALA A 132 6.55 -7.41 -4.04
CA ALA A 132 6.15 -6.25 -4.83
C ALA A 132 4.76 -6.46 -5.43
N ILE A 133 3.84 -5.51 -5.21
CA ILE A 133 2.43 -5.65 -5.56
C ILE A 133 1.98 -4.43 -6.36
N ALA A 134 1.33 -4.67 -7.51
CA ALA A 134 0.62 -3.63 -8.24
C ALA A 134 -0.89 -3.74 -7.99
N VAL A 135 -1.60 -2.60 -7.95
CA VAL A 135 -3.06 -2.61 -8.06
C VAL A 135 -3.47 -2.96 -9.50
N GLN A 136 -4.71 -3.43 -9.68
CA GLN A 136 -5.21 -3.91 -10.97
C GLN A 136 -5.14 -2.85 -12.09
N ASP A 137 -5.33 -1.60 -11.75
CA ASP A 137 -5.32 -0.45 -12.64
C ASP A 137 -4.03 0.39 -12.54
N ALA A 138 -2.95 -0.21 -12.02
CA ALA A 138 -1.63 0.43 -11.97
C ALA A 138 -1.10 0.76 -13.38
N HIS A 139 -0.16 1.71 -13.43
CA HIS A 139 0.53 2.04 -14.67
C HIS A 139 1.16 0.78 -15.29
N PRO A 140 0.92 0.49 -16.59
CA PRO A 140 1.33 -0.78 -17.22
C PRO A 140 2.80 -1.13 -17.09
N MET A 141 3.67 -0.12 -17.00
CA MET A 141 5.11 -0.33 -16.85
C MET A 141 5.51 -0.87 -15.45
N LEU A 142 4.61 -0.89 -14.46
CA LEU A 142 4.89 -1.48 -13.16
C LEU A 142 4.86 -3.01 -13.16
N PHE A 143 3.95 -3.60 -13.94
CA PHE A 143 3.69 -5.04 -13.88
C PHE A 143 4.93 -5.93 -14.01
N PRO A 144 5.93 -5.61 -14.87
CA PRO A 144 7.15 -6.42 -14.95
C PRO A 144 8.02 -6.41 -13.68
N TYR A 145 7.79 -5.45 -12.78
CA TYR A 145 8.55 -5.29 -11.52
C TYR A 145 7.78 -5.80 -10.30
N CYS A 146 6.56 -6.29 -10.51
CA CYS A 146 5.69 -6.77 -9.44
C CYS A 146 5.58 -8.29 -9.45
N ASP A 147 5.57 -8.87 -8.27
CA ASP A 147 5.34 -10.30 -8.05
C ASP A 147 3.86 -10.66 -8.20
N TYR A 148 2.99 -9.73 -7.84
CA TYR A 148 1.54 -9.94 -7.79
C TYR A 148 0.77 -8.69 -8.25
N THR A 149 -0.35 -8.90 -8.92
CA THR A 149 -1.31 -7.84 -9.26
C THR A 149 -2.65 -8.14 -8.60
N THR A 150 -3.20 -7.15 -7.90
CA THR A 150 -4.50 -7.31 -7.23
C THR A 150 -5.63 -7.48 -8.26
N GLN A 151 -6.71 -8.16 -7.88
CA GLN A 151 -7.90 -8.28 -8.74
C GLN A 151 -8.78 -7.03 -8.68
N ALA A 152 -8.69 -6.27 -7.60
CA ALA A 152 -9.43 -5.04 -7.40
C ALA A 152 -8.56 -3.84 -7.75
N GLN A 153 -9.20 -2.77 -8.24
CA GLN A 153 -8.57 -1.48 -8.50
C GLN A 153 -8.18 -0.77 -7.21
N GLY A 154 -7.22 0.14 -7.31
CA GLY A 154 -6.86 1.03 -6.23
C GLY A 154 -8.06 1.83 -5.70
N GLY A 155 -8.16 2.00 -4.38
CA GLY A 155 -9.29 2.65 -3.73
C GLY A 155 -10.63 1.94 -3.89
N LYS A 156 -10.63 0.69 -4.36
CA LYS A 156 -11.86 -0.12 -4.60
C LYS A 156 -11.74 -1.54 -4.06
N GLY A 157 -10.93 -1.76 -3.04
CA GLY A 157 -10.76 -3.06 -2.40
C GLY A 157 -9.43 -3.75 -2.71
N ALA A 158 -8.47 -3.05 -3.33
CA ALA A 158 -7.16 -3.60 -3.64
C ALA A 158 -6.43 -4.06 -2.37
N VAL A 159 -6.41 -3.22 -1.33
CA VAL A 159 -5.76 -3.54 -0.05
C VAL A 159 -6.47 -4.69 0.66
N LEU A 160 -7.81 -4.71 0.68
CA LEU A 160 -8.58 -5.83 1.23
C LEU A 160 -8.24 -7.14 0.53
N SER A 161 -8.04 -7.13 -0.80
CA SER A 161 -7.78 -8.35 -1.56
C SER A 161 -6.48 -9.06 -1.16
N LEU A 162 -5.52 -8.33 -0.57
CA LEU A 162 -4.25 -8.88 -0.09
C LEU A 162 -4.41 -9.80 1.13
N ILE A 163 -5.49 -9.66 1.90
CA ILE A 163 -5.74 -10.51 3.07
C ILE A 163 -5.99 -11.96 2.66
N HIS A 164 -6.32 -12.18 1.40
CA HIS A 164 -6.61 -13.51 0.86
C HIS A 164 -5.38 -14.21 0.25
N ILE A 165 -4.20 -13.60 0.38
CA ILE A 165 -2.91 -14.16 0.00
C ILE A 165 -2.22 -14.78 1.22
#